data_7443d42afe2c4c9422dcb146028a7cad
#
_entry.id   7443d42afe2c4c9422dcb146028a7cad
#
_cell.length_a   1.000
_cell.length_b   1.000
_cell.length_c   1.000
_cell.angle_alpha   90.00
_cell.angle_beta   90.00
_cell.angle_gamma   90.00
#
_symmetry.space_group_name_H-M   'P 1'
#
loop_
_entity.id
_entity.type
_entity.pdbx_description
1 polymer ?
#
loop_
_entity_poly.entity_id
_entity_poly.type
_entity_poly.pdbx_seq_one_letter_code
_entity_poly.pdbx_strand_id
1 'polypeptide(L)'
;LAESHKRNIRVILDLVLNHTSDEHPWFLESKSSRNNPKADWYVWVDTPPNNWQSCFDGDAWTYAPERGQYYYHYFMKQQPDLNWHNPAVKQAMWEAVRFWLDMGVDGYRLDAIGTIYEDANLTPHTVPMNLAELRHFTDTAKTPEEHKLKDEYWNDMFKNQWGQAGLHPLMKELRAILDEYDG
;
A
#
# COMPACT_ATOMS: atom_id res chain seq x y z
N LEU A 1 -15.78 -12.85 18.83
CA LEU A 1 -15.76 -11.71 19.75
C LEU A 1 -16.39 -12.07 21.10
N ALA A 2 -17.72 -12.38 21.18
CA ALA A 2 -18.42 -12.62 22.45
C ALA A 2 -17.76 -13.67 23.36
N GLU A 3 -17.26 -14.79 22.80
CA GLU A 3 -16.59 -15.83 23.56
C GLU A 3 -15.18 -15.41 24.05
N SER A 4 -14.51 -14.53 23.33
CA SER A 4 -13.23 -13.95 23.76
C SER A 4 -13.45 -12.95 24.90
N HIS A 5 -14.43 -12.07 24.76
CA HIS A 5 -14.76 -11.04 25.75
C HIS A 5 -15.22 -11.66 27.10
N LYS A 6 -16.01 -12.75 27.05
CA LYS A 6 -16.37 -13.52 28.27
C LYS A 6 -15.14 -14.02 29.05
N ARG A 7 -14.00 -14.15 28.39
CA ARG A 7 -12.72 -14.61 28.99
C ARG A 7 -11.74 -13.45 29.23
N ASN A 8 -12.20 -12.20 29.12
CA ASN A 8 -11.37 -10.99 29.20
C ASN A 8 -10.23 -10.97 28.17
N ILE A 9 -10.46 -11.55 26.98
CA ILE A 9 -9.53 -11.53 25.87
C ILE A 9 -9.98 -10.46 24.87
N ARG A 10 -9.14 -9.48 24.61
CA ARG A 10 -9.36 -8.48 23.55
C ARG A 10 -9.02 -9.06 22.18
N VAL A 11 -9.78 -8.65 21.18
CA VAL A 11 -9.62 -9.07 19.78
C VAL A 11 -9.23 -7.88 18.94
N ILE A 12 -8.07 -7.90 18.35
CA ILE A 12 -7.63 -6.94 17.34
C ILE A 12 -7.63 -7.60 15.97
N LEU A 13 -7.96 -6.83 14.94
CA LEU A 13 -7.90 -7.28 13.54
C LEU A 13 -6.69 -6.68 12.84
N ASP A 14 -6.18 -7.40 11.87
CA ASP A 14 -5.19 -6.86 10.93
C ASP A 14 -5.89 -5.92 9.96
N LEU A 15 -5.45 -4.66 9.90
CA LEU A 15 -6.00 -3.63 9.04
C LEU A 15 -5.02 -3.32 7.92
N VAL A 16 -5.31 -3.85 6.74
CA VAL A 16 -4.52 -3.65 5.52
C VAL A 16 -5.15 -2.50 4.74
N LEU A 17 -4.57 -1.32 4.86
CA LEU A 17 -5.09 -0.11 4.22
C LEU A 17 -4.52 0.13 2.82
N ASN A 18 -3.34 -0.44 2.52
CA ASN A 18 -2.60 -0.13 1.30
C ASN A 18 -3.28 -0.63 0.02
N HIS A 19 -3.80 -1.84 0.01
CA HIS A 19 -4.27 -2.52 -1.20
C HIS A 19 -5.51 -3.38 -0.93
N THR A 20 -6.10 -3.89 -2.01
CA THR A 20 -7.07 -4.99 -1.96
C THR A 20 -6.56 -6.19 -2.74
N SER A 21 -7.29 -7.31 -2.72
CA SER A 21 -7.11 -8.36 -3.73
C SER A 21 -7.49 -7.83 -5.11
N ASP A 22 -6.86 -8.36 -6.17
CA ASP A 22 -7.26 -8.13 -7.56
C ASP A 22 -8.61 -8.79 -7.92
N GLU A 23 -9.13 -9.66 -7.04
CA GLU A 23 -10.48 -10.21 -7.11
C GLU A 23 -11.52 -9.39 -6.34
N HIS A 24 -11.11 -8.34 -5.62
CA HIS A 24 -12.02 -7.49 -4.87
C HIS A 24 -12.99 -6.76 -5.83
N PRO A 25 -14.29 -6.66 -5.50
CA PRO A 25 -15.28 -5.99 -6.36
C PRO A 25 -14.89 -4.57 -6.76
N TRP A 26 -14.22 -3.81 -5.90
CA TRP A 26 -13.75 -2.47 -6.22
C TRP A 26 -12.71 -2.49 -7.35
N PHE A 27 -11.76 -3.43 -7.30
CA PHE A 27 -10.75 -3.53 -8.35
C PHE A 27 -11.34 -4.05 -9.65
N LEU A 28 -12.22 -5.07 -9.60
CA LEU A 28 -12.92 -5.58 -10.77
C LEU A 28 -13.74 -4.49 -11.48
N GLU A 29 -14.43 -3.64 -10.72
CA GLU A 29 -15.15 -2.48 -11.27
C GLU A 29 -14.17 -1.45 -11.85
N SER A 30 -13.12 -1.07 -11.09
CA SER A 30 -12.12 -0.08 -11.52
C SER A 30 -11.44 -0.49 -12.83
N LYS A 31 -11.02 -1.76 -12.96
CA LYS A 31 -10.32 -2.25 -14.15
C LYS A 31 -11.23 -2.46 -15.37
N SER A 32 -12.55 -2.49 -15.19
CA SER A 32 -13.50 -2.79 -16.27
C SER A 32 -13.57 -1.69 -17.34
N SER A 33 -13.31 -0.43 -16.97
CA SER A 33 -13.26 0.70 -17.89
C SER A 33 -12.64 1.94 -17.24
N ARG A 34 -12.34 2.96 -18.07
CA ARG A 34 -11.85 4.26 -17.58
C ARG A 34 -12.97 5.20 -17.07
N ASN A 35 -14.22 4.83 -17.26
CA ASN A 35 -15.40 5.70 -17.05
C ASN A 35 -16.43 5.08 -16.08
N ASN A 36 -16.01 4.32 -15.08
CA ASN A 36 -16.90 3.78 -14.05
C ASN A 36 -16.74 4.57 -12.73
N PRO A 37 -17.67 4.43 -11.77
CA PRO A 37 -17.63 5.15 -10.49
C PRO A 37 -16.36 4.90 -9.67
N LYS A 38 -15.67 3.78 -9.90
CA LYS A 38 -14.42 3.43 -9.20
C LYS A 38 -13.18 3.54 -10.09
N ALA A 39 -13.28 4.23 -11.24
CA ALA A 39 -12.18 4.36 -12.18
C ALA A 39 -10.86 4.82 -11.51
N ASP A 40 -10.94 5.74 -10.55
CA ASP A 40 -9.78 6.33 -9.86
C ASP A 40 -9.58 5.80 -8.42
N TRP A 41 -10.12 4.62 -8.12
CA TRP A 41 -9.97 4.02 -6.78
C TRP A 41 -8.62 3.33 -6.57
N TYR A 42 -7.89 3.07 -7.65
CA TYR A 42 -6.54 2.51 -7.66
C TYR A 42 -5.62 3.43 -8.46
N VAL A 43 -4.32 3.23 -8.33
CA VAL A 43 -3.33 4.06 -9.01
C VAL A 43 -3.14 3.54 -10.44
N TRP A 44 -3.63 4.28 -11.43
CA TRP A 44 -3.60 3.92 -12.84
C TRP A 44 -2.77 4.90 -13.66
N VAL A 45 -2.03 4.38 -14.64
CA VAL A 45 -1.25 5.17 -15.59
C VAL A 45 -1.37 4.60 -17.01
N ASP A 46 -1.25 5.45 -18.04
CA ASP A 46 -1.25 4.98 -19.43
C ASP A 46 0.06 4.25 -19.80
N THR A 47 1.17 4.70 -19.22
CA THR A 47 2.50 4.11 -19.37
C THR A 47 3.24 4.24 -18.05
N PRO A 48 3.98 3.21 -17.60
CA PRO A 48 4.80 3.31 -16.39
C PRO A 48 5.71 4.54 -16.41
N PRO A 49 5.58 5.47 -15.44
CA PRO A 49 6.31 6.73 -15.46
C PRO A 49 7.72 6.62 -14.92
N ASN A 50 8.04 5.48 -14.30
CA ASN A 50 9.28 5.27 -13.56
C ASN A 50 9.69 3.79 -13.55
N ASN A 51 10.79 3.52 -12.88
CA ASN A 51 11.42 2.21 -12.74
C ASN A 51 11.14 1.55 -11.37
N TRP A 52 10.04 1.89 -10.73
CA TRP A 52 9.73 1.33 -9.41
C TRP A 52 9.59 -0.19 -9.44
N GLN A 53 10.07 -0.80 -8.37
CA GLN A 53 10.02 -2.24 -8.18
C GLN A 53 8.99 -2.61 -7.13
N SER A 54 8.36 -3.76 -7.32
CA SER A 54 7.64 -4.44 -6.24
C SER A 54 8.62 -4.84 -5.13
N CYS A 55 8.22 -4.75 -3.88
CA CYS A 55 9.07 -5.20 -2.77
C CYS A 55 9.30 -6.73 -2.76
N PHE A 56 8.52 -7.49 -3.54
CA PHE A 56 8.68 -8.93 -3.73
C PHE A 56 9.43 -9.32 -5.00
N ASP A 57 9.90 -8.35 -5.76
CA ASP A 57 10.64 -8.46 -7.01
C ASP A 57 9.78 -8.20 -8.26
N GLY A 58 10.47 -7.77 -9.33
CA GLY A 58 9.85 -7.37 -10.60
C GLY A 58 9.27 -5.95 -10.58
N ASP A 59 8.67 -5.55 -11.69
CA ASP A 59 8.11 -4.22 -11.86
C ASP A 59 6.92 -3.98 -10.92
N ALA A 60 6.77 -2.76 -10.43
CA ALA A 60 5.63 -2.33 -9.62
C ALA A 60 4.40 -1.95 -10.47
N TRP A 61 4.47 -2.06 -11.78
CA TRP A 61 3.42 -1.69 -12.73
C TRP A 61 2.98 -2.89 -13.55
N THR A 62 1.69 -3.24 -13.50
CA THR A 62 1.13 -4.36 -14.27
C THR A 62 0.06 -3.88 -15.25
N TYR A 63 0.15 -4.33 -16.49
CA TYR A 63 -0.81 -3.98 -17.54
C TYR A 63 -2.13 -4.73 -17.37
N ALA A 64 -3.25 -3.99 -17.43
CA ALA A 64 -4.61 -4.51 -17.42
C ALA A 64 -5.24 -4.32 -18.81
N PRO A 65 -5.32 -5.37 -19.63
CA PRO A 65 -5.80 -5.27 -21.02
C PRO A 65 -7.26 -4.85 -21.11
N GLU A 66 -8.09 -5.16 -20.12
CA GLU A 66 -9.51 -4.79 -20.07
C GLU A 66 -9.69 -3.27 -20.03
N ARG A 67 -8.76 -2.58 -19.38
CA ARG A 67 -8.77 -1.12 -19.21
C ARG A 67 -7.81 -0.41 -20.19
N GLY A 68 -6.79 -1.11 -20.68
CA GLY A 68 -5.73 -0.55 -21.50
C GLY A 68 -4.82 0.43 -20.75
N GLN A 69 -4.59 0.17 -19.48
CA GLN A 69 -3.72 0.94 -18.57
C GLN A 69 -2.89 0.01 -17.70
N TYR A 70 -1.88 0.58 -17.02
CA TYR A 70 -1.12 -0.09 -15.98
C TYR A 70 -1.63 0.35 -14.62
N TYR A 71 -1.71 -0.61 -13.66
CA TYR A 71 -1.94 -0.30 -12.26
C TYR A 71 -0.67 -0.50 -11.43
N TYR A 72 -0.57 0.28 -10.38
CA TYR A 72 0.51 0.21 -9.41
C TYR A 72 0.24 -0.86 -8.35
N HIS A 73 1.30 -1.54 -7.92
CA HIS A 73 1.30 -2.43 -6.77
C HIS A 73 2.67 -2.42 -6.09
N TYR A 74 2.71 -2.00 -4.85
CA TYR A 74 3.94 -2.07 -4.05
C TYR A 74 4.32 -3.52 -3.72
N PHE A 75 3.32 -4.37 -3.46
CA PHE A 75 3.44 -5.78 -3.16
C PHE A 75 3.29 -6.64 -4.44
N MET A 76 2.55 -7.74 -4.37
CA MET A 76 2.33 -8.60 -5.53
C MET A 76 1.34 -7.95 -6.52
N LYS A 77 1.42 -8.32 -7.78
CA LYS A 77 0.44 -7.89 -8.81
C LYS A 77 -1.01 -8.22 -8.46
N GLN A 78 -1.25 -9.22 -7.59
CA GLN A 78 -2.56 -9.55 -7.07
C GLN A 78 -3.02 -8.63 -5.92
N GLN A 79 -2.22 -7.64 -5.56
CA GLN A 79 -2.45 -6.70 -4.47
C GLN A 79 -2.37 -5.26 -4.98
N PRO A 80 -3.32 -4.84 -5.86
CA PRO A 80 -3.34 -3.49 -6.43
C PRO A 80 -3.49 -2.42 -5.33
N ASP A 81 -2.66 -1.39 -5.39
CA ASP A 81 -2.65 -0.31 -4.40
C ASP A 81 -3.83 0.62 -4.57
N LEU A 82 -4.48 0.95 -3.46
CA LEU A 82 -5.58 1.89 -3.40
C LEU A 82 -5.09 3.32 -3.59
N ASN A 83 -5.82 4.12 -4.34
CA ASN A 83 -5.55 5.54 -4.49
C ASN A 83 -6.08 6.36 -3.29
N TRP A 84 -5.26 6.52 -2.26
CA TRP A 84 -5.60 7.28 -1.06
C TRP A 84 -5.72 8.80 -1.27
N HIS A 85 -5.33 9.32 -2.43
CA HIS A 85 -5.64 10.69 -2.84
C HIS A 85 -7.11 10.87 -3.24
N ASN A 86 -7.82 9.76 -3.51
CA ASN A 86 -9.25 9.79 -3.78
C ASN A 86 -10.06 9.79 -2.47
N PRO A 87 -10.83 10.85 -2.18
CA PRO A 87 -11.60 10.94 -0.93
C PRO A 87 -12.67 9.84 -0.80
N ALA A 88 -13.19 9.29 -1.91
CA ALA A 88 -14.16 8.20 -1.86
C ALA A 88 -13.51 6.88 -1.38
N VAL A 89 -12.25 6.63 -1.72
CA VAL A 89 -11.47 5.50 -1.18
C VAL A 89 -11.31 5.66 0.32
N LYS A 90 -10.86 6.84 0.76
CA LYS A 90 -10.68 7.14 2.19
C LYS A 90 -11.99 6.94 2.97
N GLN A 91 -13.09 7.48 2.46
CA GLN A 91 -14.39 7.31 3.09
C GLN A 91 -14.78 5.83 3.22
N ALA A 92 -14.68 5.07 2.12
CA ALA A 92 -15.04 3.66 2.12
C ALA A 92 -14.19 2.82 3.08
N MET A 93 -12.90 3.15 3.21
CA MET A 93 -12.01 2.49 4.16
C MET A 93 -12.37 2.84 5.61
N TRP A 94 -12.74 4.10 5.90
CA TRP A 94 -13.21 4.49 7.24
C TRP A 94 -14.57 3.87 7.58
N GLU A 95 -15.45 3.67 6.61
CA GLU A 95 -16.69 2.90 6.79
C GLU A 95 -16.38 1.44 7.13
N ALA A 96 -15.42 0.80 6.47
CA ALA A 96 -14.99 -0.56 6.81
C ALA A 96 -14.37 -0.65 8.21
N VAL A 97 -13.60 0.35 8.64
CA VAL A 97 -13.08 0.44 10.01
C VAL A 97 -14.23 0.51 11.01
N ARG A 98 -15.19 1.41 10.82
CA ARG A 98 -16.35 1.56 11.71
C ARG A 98 -17.18 0.30 11.77
N PHE A 99 -17.40 -0.38 10.64
CA PHE A 99 -18.14 -1.63 10.59
C PHE A 99 -17.63 -2.67 11.59
N TRP A 100 -16.31 -2.87 11.68
CA TRP A 100 -15.73 -3.82 12.61
C TRP A 100 -15.74 -3.33 14.05
N LEU A 101 -15.60 -2.03 14.29
CA LEU A 101 -15.72 -1.43 15.62
C LEU A 101 -17.18 -1.56 16.14
N ASP A 102 -18.16 -1.32 15.29
CA ASP A 102 -19.59 -1.51 15.61
C ASP A 102 -19.93 -2.97 15.95
N MET A 103 -19.17 -3.92 15.40
CA MET A 103 -19.26 -5.34 15.76
C MET A 103 -18.58 -5.68 17.10
N GLY A 104 -17.84 -4.74 17.71
CA GLY A 104 -17.18 -4.89 18.99
C GLY A 104 -15.73 -5.38 18.92
N VAL A 105 -15.04 -5.14 17.81
CA VAL A 105 -13.58 -5.36 17.74
C VAL A 105 -12.86 -4.33 18.63
N ASP A 106 -11.88 -4.77 19.42
CA ASP A 106 -11.20 -3.93 20.42
C ASP A 106 -10.10 -3.05 19.82
N GLY A 107 -9.75 -3.22 18.55
CA GLY A 107 -8.72 -2.42 17.88
C GLY A 107 -8.12 -3.08 16.66
N TYR A 108 -7.06 -2.48 16.14
CA TYR A 108 -6.39 -2.90 14.92
C TYR A 108 -4.88 -3.03 15.08
N ARG A 109 -4.30 -3.99 14.38
CA ARG A 109 -2.88 -3.98 14.00
C ARG A 109 -2.78 -3.40 12.61
N LEU A 110 -2.04 -2.31 12.46
CA LEU A 110 -1.86 -1.63 11.18
C LEU A 110 -0.75 -2.29 10.39
N ASP A 111 -1.08 -2.82 9.21
CA ASP A 111 -0.11 -3.42 8.31
C ASP A 111 0.37 -2.42 7.26
N ALA A 112 1.67 -2.46 6.95
CA ALA A 112 2.30 -1.76 5.82
C ALA A 112 1.90 -0.28 5.66
N ILE A 113 1.68 0.45 6.75
CA ILE A 113 1.19 1.84 6.70
C ILE A 113 2.12 2.80 5.97
N GLY A 114 3.42 2.47 5.91
CA GLY A 114 4.41 3.30 5.21
C GLY A 114 4.22 3.34 3.69
N THR A 115 3.46 2.43 3.10
CA THR A 115 3.26 2.31 1.66
C THR A 115 1.95 2.92 1.15
N ILE A 116 1.13 3.50 2.04
CA ILE A 116 -0.21 4.06 1.71
C ILE A 116 -0.13 5.22 0.70
N TYR A 117 0.92 6.03 0.78
CA TYR A 117 1.18 7.11 -0.16
C TYR A 117 2.52 6.89 -0.84
N GLU A 118 2.52 7.06 -2.13
CA GLU A 118 3.68 7.18 -2.99
C GLU A 118 4.01 8.65 -3.27
N ASP A 119 5.22 8.91 -3.78
CA ASP A 119 5.60 10.25 -4.24
C ASP A 119 4.64 10.75 -5.32
N ALA A 120 4.00 11.89 -5.08
CA ALA A 120 3.00 12.49 -5.98
C ALA A 120 3.53 12.80 -7.39
N ASN A 121 4.85 12.96 -7.56
CA ASN A 121 5.49 13.17 -8.85
C ASN A 121 5.90 11.86 -9.53
N LEU A 122 5.69 10.71 -8.88
CA LEU A 122 6.10 9.39 -9.35
C LEU A 122 7.58 9.35 -9.76
N THR A 123 8.44 10.01 -8.96
CA THR A 123 9.86 10.18 -9.24
C THR A 123 10.58 8.83 -9.29
N PRO A 124 11.34 8.51 -10.35
CA PRO A 124 12.10 7.27 -10.42
C PRO A 124 13.17 7.21 -9.32
N HIS A 125 13.56 5.99 -8.93
CA HIS A 125 14.79 5.82 -8.15
C HIS A 125 16.03 5.92 -9.05
N THR A 126 17.21 6.16 -8.43
CA THR A 126 18.47 6.34 -9.16
C THR A 126 19.36 5.10 -9.10
N VAL A 127 18.92 4.03 -8.45
CA VAL A 127 19.67 2.78 -8.34
C VAL A 127 19.84 2.15 -9.73
N PRO A 128 21.09 1.82 -10.17
CA PRO A 128 21.37 1.35 -11.53
C PRO A 128 21.13 -0.16 -11.72
N MET A 129 20.32 -0.77 -10.88
CA MET A 129 20.02 -2.20 -10.88
C MET A 129 18.58 -2.45 -10.42
N ASN A 130 18.03 -3.62 -10.74
CA ASN A 130 16.73 -4.07 -10.23
C ASN A 130 16.88 -4.67 -8.82
N LEU A 131 15.74 -5.03 -8.20
CA LEU A 131 15.72 -5.54 -6.83
C LEU A 131 16.47 -6.87 -6.68
N ALA A 132 16.34 -7.78 -7.65
CA ALA A 132 17.03 -9.08 -7.61
C ALA A 132 18.56 -8.88 -7.65
N GLU A 133 19.02 -7.98 -8.51
CA GLU A 133 20.44 -7.61 -8.59
C GLU A 133 20.94 -6.93 -7.31
N LEU A 134 20.13 -6.06 -6.70
CA LEU A 134 20.44 -5.41 -5.43
C LEU A 134 20.53 -6.43 -4.28
N ARG A 135 19.64 -7.40 -4.23
CA ARG A 135 19.73 -8.51 -3.27
C ARG A 135 21.02 -9.30 -3.45
N HIS A 136 21.34 -9.68 -4.70
CA HIS A 136 22.58 -10.38 -4.99
C HIS A 136 23.81 -9.54 -4.61
N PHE A 137 23.82 -8.24 -4.92
CA PHE A 137 24.88 -7.32 -4.48
C PHE A 137 24.97 -7.27 -2.95
N THR A 138 23.85 -7.24 -2.26
CA THR A 138 23.79 -7.26 -0.79
C THR A 138 24.44 -8.51 -0.19
N ASP A 139 24.17 -9.68 -0.78
CA ASP A 139 24.69 -10.96 -0.31
C ASP A 139 26.18 -11.16 -0.62
N THR A 140 26.68 -10.46 -1.62
CA THR A 140 28.07 -10.61 -2.11
C THR A 140 29.02 -9.48 -1.68
N ALA A 141 28.51 -8.39 -1.12
CA ALA A 141 29.32 -7.25 -0.65
C ALA A 141 30.31 -7.68 0.44
N LYS A 142 31.59 -7.27 0.28
CA LYS A 142 32.70 -7.68 1.16
C LYS A 142 33.48 -6.51 1.73
N THR A 143 33.53 -5.38 1.02
CA THR A 143 34.30 -4.21 1.44
C THR A 143 33.42 -3.21 2.21
N PRO A 144 33.99 -2.36 3.07
CA PRO A 144 33.23 -1.29 3.73
C PRO A 144 32.53 -0.36 2.74
N GLU A 145 33.15 -0.09 1.60
CA GLU A 145 32.61 0.75 0.53
C GLU A 145 31.38 0.08 -0.14
N GLU A 146 31.44 -1.23 -0.41
CA GLU A 146 30.30 -1.99 -0.95
C GLU A 146 29.16 -2.05 0.06
N HIS A 147 29.43 -2.22 1.34
CA HIS A 147 28.40 -2.20 2.38
C HIS A 147 27.72 -0.83 2.47
N LYS A 148 28.48 0.26 2.40
CA LYS A 148 27.91 1.61 2.38
C LYS A 148 27.06 1.83 1.14
N LEU A 149 27.54 1.46 -0.04
CA LEU A 149 26.81 1.61 -1.31
C LEU A 149 25.52 0.77 -1.33
N LYS A 150 25.56 -0.44 -0.80
CA LYS A 150 24.38 -1.29 -0.60
C LYS A 150 23.30 -0.55 0.21
N ASP A 151 23.67 0.04 1.35
CA ASP A 151 22.72 0.74 2.22
C ASP A 151 22.13 1.98 1.53
N GLU A 152 22.95 2.72 0.76
CA GLU A 152 22.48 3.83 -0.07
C GLU A 152 21.47 3.36 -1.13
N TYR A 153 21.74 2.26 -1.82
CA TYR A 153 20.85 1.71 -2.85
C TYR A 153 19.55 1.18 -2.28
N TRP A 154 19.56 0.48 -1.14
CA TRP A 154 18.34 0.05 -0.47
C TRP A 154 17.48 1.24 -0.06
N ASN A 155 18.08 2.29 0.49
CA ASN A 155 17.37 3.51 0.86
C ASN A 155 16.79 4.23 -0.37
N ASP A 156 17.52 4.31 -1.48
CA ASP A 156 17.07 5.01 -2.69
C ASP A 156 15.98 4.25 -3.45
N MET A 157 16.05 2.92 -3.52
CA MET A 157 15.16 2.11 -4.34
C MET A 157 13.69 2.29 -3.97
N PHE A 158 13.38 2.41 -2.69
CA PHE A 158 12.00 2.49 -2.19
C PHE A 158 11.63 3.85 -1.58
N LYS A 159 12.54 4.82 -1.53
CA LYS A 159 12.29 6.11 -0.87
C LYS A 159 11.06 6.86 -1.37
N ASN A 160 10.72 6.69 -2.65
CA ASN A 160 9.58 7.35 -3.29
C ASN A 160 8.28 6.53 -3.19
N GLN A 161 8.38 5.30 -2.67
CA GLN A 161 7.27 4.36 -2.47
C GLN A 161 6.96 4.15 -0.98
N TRP A 162 7.70 4.79 -0.07
CA TRP A 162 7.60 4.57 1.37
C TRP A 162 7.68 5.87 2.16
N GLY A 163 6.82 6.01 3.19
CA GLY A 163 6.93 7.09 4.18
C GLY A 163 6.63 8.48 3.64
N GLN A 164 5.82 8.59 2.60
CA GLN A 164 5.51 9.85 1.93
C GLN A 164 4.62 10.77 2.76
N ALA A 165 4.58 12.04 2.37
CA ALA A 165 3.75 13.05 3.01
C ALA A 165 2.27 12.67 2.99
N GLY A 166 1.53 12.99 4.08
CA GLY A 166 0.11 12.64 4.21
C GLY A 166 -0.17 11.48 5.17
N LEU A 167 0.79 10.58 5.37
CA LEU A 167 0.61 9.43 6.25
C LEU A 167 0.27 9.84 7.70
N HIS A 168 1.02 10.78 8.28
CA HIS A 168 0.79 11.17 9.67
C HIS A 168 -0.58 11.84 9.91
N PRO A 169 -1.07 12.77 9.06
CA PRO A 169 -2.45 13.23 9.11
C PRO A 169 -3.49 12.11 9.00
N LEU A 170 -3.28 11.15 8.10
CA LEU A 170 -4.18 10.00 7.92
C LEU A 170 -4.27 9.15 9.20
N MET A 171 -3.15 8.90 9.87
CA MET A 171 -3.13 8.15 11.14
C MET A 171 -3.82 8.93 12.26
N LYS A 172 -3.78 10.26 12.26
CA LYS A 172 -4.57 11.09 13.20
C LYS A 172 -6.07 10.98 12.93
N GLU A 173 -6.48 10.94 11.67
CA GLU A 173 -7.89 10.71 11.31
C GLU A 173 -8.36 9.34 11.82
N LEU A 174 -7.56 8.28 11.59
CA LEU A 174 -7.86 6.95 12.12
C LEU A 174 -7.95 6.95 13.65
N ARG A 175 -7.00 7.62 14.35
CA ARG A 175 -7.05 7.71 15.81
C ARG A 175 -8.34 8.40 16.29
N ALA A 176 -8.74 9.48 15.63
CA ALA A 176 -9.99 10.18 15.96
C ALA A 176 -11.23 9.29 15.81
N ILE A 177 -11.25 8.43 14.78
CA ILE A 177 -12.32 7.43 14.62
C ILE A 177 -12.34 6.44 15.78
N LEU A 178 -11.16 5.93 16.17
CA LEU A 178 -11.06 4.99 17.29
C LEU A 178 -11.51 5.60 18.61
N ASP A 179 -11.17 6.88 18.85
CA ASP A 179 -11.56 7.62 20.05
C ASP A 179 -13.08 7.77 20.21
N GLU A 180 -13.86 7.67 19.12
CA GLU A 180 -15.33 7.67 19.18
C GLU A 180 -15.89 6.38 19.84
N TYR A 181 -15.08 5.32 19.91
CA TYR A 181 -15.42 4.00 20.46
C TYR A 181 -14.76 3.72 21.81
N ASP A 182 -13.84 4.58 22.25
CA ASP A 182 -13.24 4.52 23.58
C ASP A 182 -14.22 5.08 24.63
N GLY A 183 -15.17 4.23 25.09
CA GLY A 183 -16.20 4.55 26.08
C GLY A 183 -16.04 3.76 27.38
#